data_ef39ae81a73957749f84a25fb946744e
#
_entry.id   ef39ae81a73957749f84a25fb946744e
#
_cell.length_a   1.000
_cell.length_b   1.000
_cell.length_c   1.000
_cell.angle_alpha   90.00
_cell.angle_beta   90.00
_cell.angle_gamma   90.00
#
_symmetry.space_group_name_H-M   'P 1'
#
loop_
_entity.id
_entity.type
_entity.pdbx_description
1 polymer ?
#
loop_
_entity_poly.entity_id
_entity_poly.type
_entity_poly.pdbx_seq_one_letter_code
_entity_poly.pdbx_strand_id
1 'polypeptide(L)'
;MKRSRINEILRESDAFIRGHGVHLPPFAYFSAEDLCAADHTEIKRRRLGWDITDYGLERFDEMGLFLFTTRNGLISELGQASGMLYAEKIMISRRDQLSPMHRHDVKVEDIINR
;
A
#
# COMPACT_ATOMS: atom_id res chain seq x y z
N MET A 1 5.08 -2.33 -16.01
CA MET A 1 3.74 -3.02 -15.95
C MET A 1 2.67 -2.18 -16.66
N LYS A 2 1.82 -2.81 -17.45
CA LYS A 2 0.73 -2.11 -18.17
C LYS A 2 -0.42 -1.75 -17.22
N ARG A 3 -1.13 -0.63 -17.48
CA ARG A 3 -2.27 -0.18 -16.68
C ARG A 3 -3.37 -1.24 -16.56
N SER A 4 -3.63 -2.00 -17.63
CA SER A 4 -4.60 -3.11 -17.59
C SER A 4 -4.25 -4.17 -16.54
N ARG A 5 -2.96 -4.53 -16.44
CA ARG A 5 -2.48 -5.48 -15.43
C ARG A 5 -2.58 -4.90 -14.02
N ILE A 6 -2.26 -3.63 -13.85
CA ILE A 6 -2.43 -2.95 -12.55
C ILE A 6 -3.91 -3.01 -12.11
N ASN A 7 -4.84 -2.69 -13.01
CA ASN A 7 -6.26 -2.72 -12.71
C ASN A 7 -6.78 -4.14 -12.39
N GLU A 8 -6.22 -5.16 -13.03
CA GLU A 8 -6.52 -6.56 -12.72
C GLU A 8 -6.04 -6.93 -11.31
N ILE A 9 -4.79 -6.63 -10.99
CA ILE A 9 -4.20 -6.86 -9.66
C ILE A 9 -5.01 -6.15 -8.57
N LEU A 10 -5.44 -4.90 -8.81
CA LEU A 10 -6.28 -4.15 -7.88
C LEU A 10 -7.60 -4.86 -7.60
N ARG A 11 -8.30 -5.32 -8.64
CA ARG A 11 -9.59 -6.02 -8.47
C ARG A 11 -9.43 -7.34 -7.73
N GLU A 12 -8.41 -8.12 -8.08
CA GLU A 12 -8.12 -9.40 -7.42
C GLU A 12 -7.76 -9.19 -5.95
N SER A 13 -6.94 -8.20 -5.68
CA SER A 13 -6.48 -7.87 -4.32
C SER A 13 -7.63 -7.35 -3.45
N ASP A 14 -8.49 -6.49 -3.98
CA ASP A 14 -9.68 -6.02 -3.28
C ASP A 14 -10.63 -7.18 -2.93
N ALA A 15 -10.88 -8.05 -3.90
CA ALA A 15 -11.72 -9.23 -3.67
C ALA A 15 -11.12 -10.17 -2.60
N PHE A 16 -9.80 -10.38 -2.64
CA PHE A 16 -9.08 -11.19 -1.66
C PHE A 16 -9.18 -10.59 -0.24
N ILE A 17 -8.91 -9.30 -0.09
CA ILE A 17 -8.99 -8.58 1.19
C ILE A 17 -10.40 -8.68 1.78
N ARG A 18 -11.43 -8.44 0.97
CA ARG A 18 -12.84 -8.56 1.39
C ARG A 18 -13.21 -9.98 1.77
N GLY A 19 -12.71 -10.97 1.03
CA GLY A 19 -12.91 -12.39 1.35
C GLY A 19 -12.37 -12.80 2.72
N HIS A 20 -11.38 -12.04 3.24
CA HIS A 20 -10.85 -12.21 4.60
C HIS A 20 -11.53 -11.32 5.64
N GLY A 21 -12.69 -10.73 5.32
CA GLY A 21 -13.47 -9.90 6.24
C GLY A 21 -12.87 -8.52 6.53
N VAL A 22 -11.91 -8.08 5.73
CA VAL A 22 -11.30 -6.75 5.87
C VAL A 22 -11.97 -5.77 4.92
N HIS A 23 -12.44 -4.65 5.47
CA HIS A 23 -13.06 -3.57 4.71
C HIS A 23 -12.09 -2.40 4.59
N LEU A 24 -11.81 -2.02 3.35
CA LEU A 24 -10.94 -0.88 3.08
C LEU A 24 -11.68 0.45 3.30
N PRO A 25 -10.96 1.51 3.71
CA PRO A 25 -11.55 2.83 3.87
C PRO A 25 -12.02 3.41 2.53
N PRO A 26 -12.96 4.39 2.54
CA PRO A 26 -13.53 4.95 1.31
C PRO A 26 -12.51 5.45 0.29
N PHE A 27 -11.39 6.00 0.72
CA PHE A 27 -10.36 6.52 -0.18
C PHE A 27 -9.67 5.44 -1.03
N ALA A 28 -9.83 4.15 -0.70
CA ALA A 28 -9.38 3.05 -1.53
C ALA A 28 -10.05 3.03 -2.91
N TYR A 29 -11.22 3.64 -3.02
CA TYR A 29 -12.09 3.63 -4.20
C TYR A 29 -12.21 4.99 -4.88
N PHE A 30 -11.42 5.97 -4.45
CA PHE A 30 -11.42 7.29 -5.05
C PHE A 30 -10.91 7.26 -6.49
N SER A 31 -11.60 7.98 -7.36
CA SER A 31 -11.14 8.25 -8.72
C SER A 31 -9.97 9.24 -8.71
N ALA A 32 -9.36 9.45 -9.87
CA ALA A 32 -8.32 10.46 -10.03
C ALA A 32 -8.87 11.87 -9.74
N GLU A 33 -10.12 12.13 -10.13
CA GLU A 33 -10.82 13.39 -9.87
C GLU A 33 -11.04 13.60 -8.37
N ASP A 34 -11.50 12.56 -7.66
CA ASP A 34 -11.66 12.61 -6.21
C ASP A 34 -10.34 12.95 -5.51
N LEU A 35 -9.25 12.30 -5.93
CA LEU A 35 -7.92 12.54 -5.35
C LEU A 35 -7.35 13.92 -5.67
N CYS A 36 -7.83 14.57 -6.72
CA CYS A 36 -7.43 15.94 -7.06
C CYS A 36 -8.19 17.00 -6.25
N ALA A 37 -9.27 16.66 -5.58
CA ALA A 37 -9.98 17.57 -4.70
C ALA A 37 -9.10 18.06 -3.53
N ALA A 38 -9.30 19.31 -3.11
CA ALA A 38 -8.46 19.95 -2.10
C ALA A 38 -8.46 19.22 -0.74
N ASP A 39 -9.59 18.66 -0.38
CA ASP A 39 -9.81 18.00 0.92
C ASP A 39 -9.03 16.69 1.11
N HIS A 40 -8.40 16.17 0.03
CA HIS A 40 -7.64 14.92 0.07
C HIS A 40 -6.12 15.12 0.11
N THR A 41 -5.65 16.31 0.48
CA THR A 41 -4.22 16.64 0.54
C THR A 41 -3.44 15.70 1.47
N GLU A 42 -4.01 15.33 2.61
CA GLU A 42 -3.32 14.43 3.58
C GLU A 42 -3.18 13.00 3.03
N ILE A 43 -4.12 12.51 2.23
CA ILE A 43 -3.99 11.21 1.57
C ILE A 43 -2.75 11.19 0.68
N LYS A 44 -2.57 12.22 -0.14
CA LYS A 44 -1.41 12.37 -1.03
C LYS A 44 -0.11 12.58 -0.26
N ARG A 45 -0.12 13.49 0.72
CA ARG A 45 1.05 13.84 1.53
C ARG A 45 1.58 12.63 2.28
N ARG A 46 0.70 11.79 2.83
CA ARG A 46 1.05 10.59 3.58
C ARG A 46 1.19 9.34 2.71
N ARG A 47 0.99 9.45 1.40
CA ARG A 47 1.08 8.34 0.45
C ARG A 47 0.19 7.16 0.87
N LEU A 48 -1.07 7.44 1.20
CA LEU A 48 -2.04 6.41 1.55
C LEU A 48 -2.61 5.76 0.28
N GLY A 49 -3.15 4.56 0.44
CA GLY A 49 -3.81 3.82 -0.63
C GLY A 49 -2.94 2.71 -1.24
N TRP A 50 -3.26 2.39 -2.48
CA TRP A 50 -2.66 1.28 -3.22
C TRP A 50 -1.22 1.56 -3.65
N ASP A 51 -0.37 0.56 -3.48
CA ASP A 51 0.99 0.55 -4.01
C ASP A 51 1.28 -0.83 -4.61
N ILE A 52 1.58 -0.85 -5.90
CA ILE A 52 1.82 -2.07 -6.67
C ILE A 52 3.10 -1.89 -7.46
N THR A 53 4.05 -2.78 -7.27
CA THR A 53 5.30 -2.78 -8.01
C THR A 53 5.72 -4.17 -8.44
N ASP A 54 6.31 -4.27 -9.61
CA ASP A 54 7.04 -5.44 -10.12
C ASP A 54 8.55 -5.18 -10.19
N TYR A 55 8.99 -4.12 -9.51
CA TYR A 55 10.39 -3.68 -9.49
C TYR A 55 10.98 -3.41 -10.88
N GLY A 56 10.13 -3.15 -11.87
CA GLY A 56 10.55 -2.95 -13.28
C GLY A 56 10.88 -4.21 -14.04
N LEU A 57 10.58 -5.39 -13.49
CA LEU A 57 10.94 -6.69 -14.08
C LEU A 57 9.86 -7.27 -14.99
N GLU A 58 8.68 -6.67 -15.05
CA GLU A 58 7.50 -7.15 -15.79
C GLU A 58 7.06 -8.59 -15.44
N ARG A 59 7.39 -9.04 -14.22
CA ARG A 59 7.10 -10.37 -13.68
C ARG A 59 6.44 -10.30 -12.30
N PHE A 60 5.34 -9.56 -12.19
CA PHE A 60 4.66 -9.32 -10.91
C PHE A 60 4.33 -10.61 -10.15
N ASP A 61 3.91 -11.66 -10.85
CA ASP A 61 3.49 -12.91 -10.20
C ASP A 61 4.67 -13.71 -9.60
N GLU A 62 5.89 -13.49 -10.10
CA GLU A 62 7.11 -14.11 -9.57
C GLU A 62 7.83 -13.18 -8.59
N MET A 63 7.93 -11.91 -8.95
CA MET A 63 8.60 -10.89 -8.16
C MET A 63 7.77 -9.60 -8.16
N GLY A 64 7.03 -9.40 -7.11
CA GLY A 64 6.13 -8.28 -7.02
C GLY A 64 5.73 -8.00 -5.58
N LEU A 65 5.18 -6.83 -5.37
CA LEU A 65 4.66 -6.39 -4.10
C LEU A 65 3.35 -5.66 -4.30
N PHE A 66 2.38 -6.03 -3.48
CA PHE A 66 1.14 -5.32 -3.30
C PHE A 66 1.04 -4.81 -1.87
N LEU A 67 0.77 -3.53 -1.74
CA LEU A 67 0.49 -2.88 -0.45
C LEU A 67 -0.78 -2.03 -0.56
N PHE A 68 -1.51 -1.97 0.54
CA PHE A 68 -2.49 -0.92 0.79
C PHE A 68 -2.12 -0.23 2.11
N THR A 69 -1.76 1.03 2.03
CA THR A 69 -1.38 1.84 3.20
C THR A 69 -2.62 2.50 3.78
N THR A 70 -3.02 2.09 4.99
CA THR A 70 -4.15 2.67 5.72
C THR A 70 -3.74 3.89 6.52
N ARG A 71 -2.54 3.87 7.10
CA ARG A 71 -1.96 4.95 7.90
C ARG A 71 -0.47 5.06 7.62
N ASN A 72 0.05 6.27 7.66
CA ASN A 72 1.47 6.50 7.47
C ASN A 72 1.92 7.77 8.20
N GLY A 73 2.89 7.62 9.10
CA GLY A 73 3.59 8.73 9.71
C GLY A 73 4.57 9.39 8.73
N LEU A 74 4.98 10.59 9.05
CA LEU A 74 6.01 11.31 8.30
C LEU A 74 7.28 11.42 9.12
N ILE A 75 8.43 11.16 8.50
CA ILE A 75 9.75 11.29 9.16
C ILE A 75 9.94 12.72 9.69
N SER A 76 9.43 13.72 8.96
CA SER A 76 9.48 15.13 9.40
C SER A 76 8.68 15.42 10.67
N GLU A 77 7.80 14.51 11.09
CA GLU A 77 6.98 14.65 12.30
C GLU A 77 7.55 13.84 13.49
N LEU A 78 8.65 13.11 13.30
CA LEU A 78 9.30 12.37 14.39
C LEU A 78 9.75 13.32 15.50
N GLY A 79 9.40 12.95 16.72
CA GLY A 79 9.70 13.76 17.92
C GLY A 79 8.72 14.90 18.19
N GLN A 80 7.71 15.10 17.36
CA GLN A 80 6.62 16.06 17.62
C GLN A 80 5.50 15.39 18.42
N ALA A 81 4.94 16.13 19.39
CA ALA A 81 3.88 15.62 20.26
C ALA A 81 2.58 15.25 19.53
N SER A 82 2.35 15.79 18.35
CA SER A 82 1.17 15.57 17.53
C SER A 82 1.41 14.65 16.30
N GLY A 83 2.62 14.14 16.12
CA GLY A 83 2.97 13.33 14.98
C GLY A 83 2.50 11.88 15.11
N MET A 84 2.14 11.27 13.96
CA MET A 84 1.92 9.83 13.89
C MET A 84 3.26 9.13 13.72
N LEU A 85 3.58 8.20 14.62
CA LEU A 85 4.90 7.54 14.70
C LEU A 85 4.95 6.17 14.00
N TYR A 86 3.85 5.72 13.41
CA TYR A 86 3.76 4.39 12.80
C TYR A 86 3.07 4.41 11.44
N ALA A 87 3.29 3.36 10.69
CA ALA A 87 2.54 3.05 9.48
C ALA A 87 1.78 1.73 9.68
N GLU A 88 0.60 1.65 9.08
CA GLU A 88 -0.19 0.43 9.03
C GLU A 88 -0.48 0.12 7.55
N LYS A 89 -0.14 -1.10 7.15
CA LYS A 89 -0.26 -1.54 5.77
C LYS A 89 -0.83 -2.93 5.69
N ILE A 90 -1.65 -3.18 4.69
CA ILE A 90 -2.05 -4.51 4.28
C ILE A 90 -1.10 -4.91 3.15
N MET A 91 -0.43 -6.05 3.31
CA MET A 91 0.44 -6.61 2.29
C MET A 91 -0.16 -7.93 1.80
N ILE A 92 -0.17 -8.12 0.49
CA ILE A 92 -0.50 -9.41 -0.10
C ILE A 92 0.76 -9.95 -0.75
N SER A 93 1.17 -11.13 -0.31
CA SER A 93 2.19 -11.93 -0.97
C SER A 93 1.57 -13.25 -1.39
N ARG A 94 1.65 -13.56 -2.66
CA ARG A 94 1.15 -14.82 -3.21
C ARG A 94 2.16 -15.94 -2.96
N ARG A 95 1.68 -17.17 -3.09
CA ARG A 95 2.56 -18.33 -3.04
C ARG A 95 3.67 -18.18 -4.08
N ASP A 96 4.90 -18.44 -3.65
CA ASP A 96 6.12 -18.37 -4.48
C ASP A 96 6.45 -16.97 -5.05
N GLN A 97 5.72 -15.93 -4.65
CA GLN A 97 6.03 -14.54 -5.01
C GLN A 97 7.12 -13.99 -4.08
N LEU A 98 8.15 -13.42 -4.67
CA LEU A 98 9.31 -12.90 -3.98
C LEU A 98 9.30 -11.36 -3.94
N SER A 99 9.89 -10.81 -2.91
CA SER A 99 10.34 -9.42 -2.86
C SER A 99 11.87 -9.39 -2.84
N PRO A 100 12.53 -8.43 -3.49
CA PRO A 100 13.98 -8.27 -3.38
C PRO A 100 14.41 -8.13 -1.93
N MET A 101 15.54 -8.73 -1.59
CA MET A 101 16.12 -8.54 -0.27
C MET A 101 16.48 -7.09 -0.06
N HIS A 102 16.03 -6.52 1.05
CA HIS A 102 16.29 -5.14 1.42
C HIS A 102 16.36 -4.99 2.94
N ARG A 103 16.85 -3.86 3.40
CA ARG A 103 16.86 -3.49 4.82
C ARG A 103 16.21 -2.13 5.02
N HIS A 104 15.78 -1.90 6.22
CA HIS A 104 15.28 -0.60 6.67
C HIS A 104 16.24 -0.01 7.70
N ASP A 105 16.71 1.21 7.47
CA ASP A 105 17.65 1.89 8.37
C ASP A 105 16.94 2.75 9.42
N VAL A 106 15.65 3.07 9.23
CA VAL A 106 14.91 4.05 10.04
C VAL A 106 13.71 3.45 10.77
N LYS A 107 13.20 2.30 10.31
CA LYS A 107 11.98 1.71 10.87
C LYS A 107 12.19 0.28 11.35
N VAL A 108 11.44 -0.09 12.37
CA VAL A 108 11.22 -1.49 12.77
C VAL A 108 9.90 -1.94 12.16
N GLU A 109 9.83 -3.17 11.67
CA GLU A 109 8.62 -3.76 11.10
C GLU A 109 8.20 -4.98 11.91
N ASP A 110 6.90 -5.04 12.20
CA ASP A 110 6.22 -6.23 12.69
C ASP A 110 5.27 -6.73 11.59
N ILE A 111 5.38 -8.01 11.24
CA ILE A 111 4.52 -8.63 10.24
C ILE A 111 3.61 -9.63 10.95
N ILE A 112 2.29 -9.37 10.87
CA ILE A 112 1.26 -10.28 11.36
C ILE A 112 0.73 -11.05 10.14
N ASN A 113 1.04 -12.34 10.07
CA ASN A 113 0.53 -13.22 9.03
C ASN A 113 -0.88 -13.71 9.38
N ARG A 114 -1.76 -13.68 8.41
CA ARG A 114 -3.16 -14.13 8.54
C ARG A 114 -3.56 -15.06 7.41
#